data_676b6f3c6cf86c0dc83150418402cfb0
#
_entry.id   676b6f3c6cf86c0dc83150418402cfb0
#
_cell.length_a   1.000
_cell.length_b   1.000
_cell.length_c   1.000
_cell.angle_alpha   90.00
_cell.angle_beta   90.00
_cell.angle_gamma   90.00
#
_symmetry.space_group_name_H-M   'P 1'
#
loop_
_entity.id
_entity.type
_entity.pdbx_description
1 polymer ?
#
loop_
_entity_poly.entity_id
_entity_poly.type
_entity_poly.pdbx_seq_one_letter_code
_entity_poly.pdbx_strand_id
1 'polypeptide(L)'
;SKDLMKQVQKDFNVNTFRMSAEEVPENDEQLALHMQLKYKPSIEIAEEDAINTVLAESRYHDLQKRLYYDQMVLGIQMCKHSFKPGSGIEVEYVDPANVVYSYTEDPYFKDCFYWGEIKTLPISELLKIDTSLTRVDMEEISKYSQSWYDYNNTAQYYNNSLFSKDSATVLFFNYKTTHTFTYKKKTNSSGASKVIEKDDSFNPTPEMQDEGNYEKVSKTIDVWYEGVMIMG
;
A
#
# COMPACT_ATOMS: atom_id res chain seq x y z
N SER A 1 -2.62 -34.61 22.84
CA SER A 1 -2.43 -35.65 22.17
C SER A 1 -1.23 -35.67 21.24
N LYS A 2 -0.06 -35.88 21.90
CA LYS A 2 1.24 -35.99 21.24
C LYS A 2 1.30 -37.08 20.17
N ASP A 3 0.60 -38.19 20.40
CA ASP A 3 0.61 -39.34 19.49
C ASP A 3 -0.08 -39.02 18.17
N LEU A 4 -1.16 -38.25 18.22
CA LEU A 4 -1.85 -37.77 17.01
C LEU A 4 -0.97 -36.85 16.17
N MET A 5 -0.21 -35.97 16.80
CA MET A 5 0.71 -35.04 16.14
C MET A 5 1.90 -35.76 15.51
N LYS A 6 2.50 -36.72 16.22
CA LYS A 6 3.55 -37.59 15.68
C LYS A 6 3.03 -38.42 14.51
N GLN A 7 1.78 -38.85 14.57
CA GLN A 7 1.14 -39.61 13.49
C GLN A 7 0.89 -38.73 12.26
N VAL A 8 0.37 -37.51 12.44
CA VAL A 8 0.18 -36.52 11.36
C VAL A 8 1.51 -36.14 10.71
N GLN A 9 2.54 -35.91 11.52
CA GLN A 9 3.87 -35.59 11.00
C GLN A 9 4.47 -36.75 10.20
N LYS A 10 4.23 -38.01 10.64
CA LYS A 10 4.70 -39.21 9.97
C LYS A 10 3.92 -39.50 8.68
N ASP A 11 2.59 -39.31 8.70
CA ASP A 11 1.70 -39.64 7.60
C ASP A 11 1.73 -38.60 6.48
N PHE A 12 1.92 -37.33 6.82
CA PHE A 12 1.88 -36.22 5.87
C PHE A 12 3.22 -35.53 5.63
N ASN A 13 4.29 -35.98 6.31
CA ASN A 13 5.64 -35.38 6.26
C ASN A 13 5.62 -33.84 6.49
N VAL A 14 4.67 -33.37 7.28
CA VAL A 14 4.48 -31.94 7.60
C VAL A 14 5.04 -31.68 8.99
N ASN A 15 6.02 -30.80 9.09
CA ASN A 15 6.52 -30.35 10.38
C ASN A 15 5.53 -29.34 10.99
N THR A 16 4.62 -29.82 11.81
CA THR A 16 3.53 -29.04 12.41
C THR A 16 4.03 -27.92 13.36
N PHE A 17 5.25 -28.03 13.85
CA PHE A 17 5.81 -27.05 14.79
C PHE A 17 6.96 -26.22 14.22
N ARG A 18 7.39 -26.46 13.00
CA ARG A 18 8.62 -25.87 12.43
C ARG A 18 9.86 -26.04 13.35
N MET A 19 9.84 -27.05 14.20
CA MET A 19 10.88 -27.35 15.16
C MET A 19 11.62 -28.63 14.76
N SER A 20 12.88 -28.71 15.13
CA SER A 20 13.61 -30.00 15.02
C SER A 20 12.98 -31.04 15.94
N ALA A 21 13.10 -32.33 15.59
CA ALA A 21 12.52 -33.41 16.39
C ALA A 21 13.05 -33.43 17.86
N GLU A 22 14.24 -32.84 18.07
CA GLU A 22 14.89 -32.73 19.37
C GLU A 22 14.31 -31.63 20.26
N GLU A 23 13.66 -30.64 19.68
CA GLU A 23 13.06 -29.48 20.37
C GLU A 23 11.59 -29.70 20.77
N VAL A 24 10.99 -30.80 20.37
CA VAL A 24 9.59 -31.11 20.70
C VAL A 24 9.45 -31.40 22.19
N PRO A 25 8.58 -30.67 22.94
CA PRO A 25 8.40 -30.87 24.38
C PRO A 25 7.97 -32.29 24.70
N GLU A 26 8.69 -32.96 25.57
CA GLU A 26 8.38 -34.35 26.02
C GLU A 26 7.50 -34.38 27.27
N ASN A 27 7.63 -33.37 28.12
CA ASN A 27 6.94 -33.29 29.42
C ASN A 27 6.02 -32.07 29.48
N ASP A 28 5.06 -32.08 30.41
CA ASP A 28 4.12 -30.96 30.61
C ASP A 28 4.82 -29.67 31.06
N GLU A 29 5.93 -29.77 31.83
CA GLU A 29 6.73 -28.62 32.21
C GLU A 29 7.46 -27.99 31.02
N GLN A 30 8.03 -28.81 30.15
CA GLN A 30 8.64 -28.35 28.90
C GLN A 30 7.59 -27.75 27.95
N LEU A 31 6.38 -28.33 27.91
CA LEU A 31 5.26 -27.79 27.14
C LEU A 31 4.85 -26.41 27.67
N ALA A 32 4.74 -26.27 29.02
CA ALA A 32 4.41 -24.98 29.62
C ALA A 32 5.48 -23.92 29.31
N LEU A 33 6.75 -24.30 29.40
CA LEU A 33 7.87 -23.43 29.06
C LEU A 33 7.85 -23.04 27.56
N HIS A 34 7.57 -23.99 26.68
CA HIS A 34 7.42 -23.76 25.25
C HIS A 34 6.28 -22.80 24.97
N MET A 35 5.12 -22.98 25.62
CA MET A 35 3.96 -22.09 25.48
C MET A 35 4.24 -20.67 25.96
N GLN A 36 5.13 -20.50 26.96
CA GLN A 36 5.50 -19.16 27.41
C GLN A 36 6.54 -18.46 26.54
N LEU A 37 7.49 -19.20 25.98
CA LEU A 37 8.66 -18.63 25.32
C LEU A 37 8.61 -18.69 23.79
N LYS A 38 7.99 -19.71 23.22
CA LYS A 38 8.07 -20.01 21.78
C LYS A 38 6.71 -20.15 21.09
N TYR A 39 5.62 -20.20 21.86
CA TYR A 39 4.31 -20.36 21.26
C TYR A 39 3.92 -19.12 20.46
N LYS A 40 3.59 -19.35 19.21
CA LYS A 40 2.99 -18.35 18.31
C LYS A 40 1.59 -18.79 17.92
N PRO A 41 0.59 -17.90 17.94
CA PRO A 41 -0.71 -18.18 17.38
C PRO A 41 -0.60 -18.54 15.89
N SER A 42 -1.49 -19.40 15.40
CA SER A 42 -1.49 -19.79 13.98
C SER A 42 -1.64 -18.62 13.02
N ILE A 43 -2.33 -17.56 13.44
CA ILE A 43 -2.47 -16.32 12.67
C ILE A 43 -1.14 -15.60 12.51
N GLU A 44 -0.34 -15.52 13.57
CA GLU A 44 0.99 -14.89 13.53
C GLU A 44 1.95 -15.64 12.59
N ILE A 45 1.89 -16.97 12.60
CA ILE A 45 2.68 -17.80 11.67
C ILE A 45 2.24 -17.56 10.21
N ALA A 46 0.93 -17.48 9.98
CA ALA A 46 0.39 -17.22 8.64
C ALA A 46 0.78 -15.80 8.14
N GLU A 47 0.77 -14.81 9.02
CA GLU A 47 1.20 -13.44 8.71
C GLU A 47 2.69 -13.37 8.39
N GLU A 48 3.54 -14.05 9.19
CA GLU A 48 4.99 -14.15 8.91
C GLU A 48 5.25 -14.81 7.54
N ASP A 49 4.54 -15.88 7.22
CA ASP A 49 4.67 -16.57 5.94
C ASP A 49 4.23 -15.70 4.77
N ALA A 50 3.12 -14.99 4.92
CA ALA A 50 2.63 -14.06 3.91
C ALA A 50 3.64 -12.93 3.64
N ILE A 51 4.18 -12.31 4.70
CA ILE A 51 5.20 -11.26 4.57
C ILE A 51 6.46 -11.81 3.91
N ASN A 52 6.96 -12.95 4.36
CA ASN A 52 8.17 -13.57 3.79
C ASN A 52 7.98 -13.91 2.30
N THR A 53 6.79 -14.37 1.91
CA THR A 53 6.46 -14.64 0.51
C THR A 53 6.50 -13.37 -0.32
N VAL A 54 5.85 -12.29 0.12
CA VAL A 54 5.86 -10.99 -0.57
C VAL A 54 7.29 -10.45 -0.72
N LEU A 55 8.09 -10.52 0.34
CA LEU A 55 9.48 -10.06 0.31
C LEU A 55 10.35 -10.91 -0.64
N ALA A 56 10.14 -12.21 -0.69
CA ALA A 56 10.86 -13.10 -1.60
C ALA A 56 10.47 -12.86 -3.06
N GLU A 57 9.19 -12.75 -3.37
CA GLU A 57 8.68 -12.45 -4.72
C GLU A 57 9.15 -11.09 -5.22
N SER A 58 9.17 -10.08 -4.36
CA SER A 58 9.67 -8.73 -4.66
C SER A 58 11.20 -8.65 -4.72
N ARG A 59 11.94 -9.74 -4.49
CA ARG A 59 13.42 -9.76 -4.36
C ARG A 59 13.94 -8.67 -3.42
N TYR A 60 13.25 -8.52 -2.30
CA TYR A 60 13.52 -7.43 -1.34
C TYR A 60 14.98 -7.36 -0.89
N HIS A 61 15.68 -8.48 -0.81
CA HIS A 61 17.09 -8.51 -0.44
C HIS A 61 18.00 -7.73 -1.41
N ASP A 62 17.74 -7.81 -2.70
CA ASP A 62 18.51 -7.05 -3.71
C ASP A 62 18.09 -5.58 -3.71
N LEU A 63 16.81 -5.31 -3.54
CA LEU A 63 16.27 -3.97 -3.35
C LEU A 63 16.87 -3.29 -2.12
N GLN A 64 16.99 -3.99 -1.01
CA GLN A 64 17.57 -3.51 0.24
C GLN A 64 19.02 -3.04 0.09
N LYS A 65 19.84 -3.76 -0.69
CA LYS A 65 21.22 -3.35 -0.98
C LYS A 65 21.27 -1.99 -1.67
N ARG A 66 20.38 -1.77 -2.65
CA ARG A 66 20.26 -0.49 -3.35
C ARG A 66 19.78 0.62 -2.43
N LEU A 67 18.78 0.34 -1.60
CA LEU A 67 18.28 1.29 -0.61
C LEU A 67 19.39 1.71 0.37
N TYR A 68 20.20 0.78 0.86
CA TYR A 68 21.33 1.12 1.72
C TYR A 68 22.39 1.98 1.03
N TYR A 69 22.66 1.71 -0.26
CA TYR A 69 23.57 2.54 -1.03
C TYR A 69 23.05 3.97 -1.15
N ASP A 70 21.78 4.14 -1.50
CA ASP A 70 21.16 5.47 -1.61
C ASP A 70 21.14 6.19 -0.24
N GLN A 71 20.85 5.48 0.84
CA GLN A 71 20.91 6.02 2.19
C GLN A 71 22.31 6.55 2.54
N MET A 72 23.35 5.83 2.15
CA MET A 72 24.72 6.21 2.45
C MET A 72 25.22 7.38 1.57
N VAL A 73 24.79 7.44 0.32
CA VAL A 73 25.26 8.43 -0.66
C VAL A 73 24.41 9.68 -0.66
N LEU A 74 23.10 9.54 -0.62
CA LEU A 74 22.13 10.63 -0.74
C LEU A 74 21.55 11.06 0.61
N GLY A 75 21.66 10.20 1.64
CA GLY A 75 21.02 10.42 2.93
C GLY A 75 19.53 10.11 2.95
N ILE A 76 18.95 9.69 1.83
CA ILE A 76 17.54 9.35 1.68
C ILE A 76 17.39 8.09 0.86
N GLN A 77 16.46 7.24 1.25
CA GLN A 77 16.07 6.05 0.52
C GLN A 77 14.55 5.98 0.40
N MET A 78 14.05 5.45 -0.71
CA MET A 78 12.63 5.38 -0.96
C MET A 78 12.25 4.03 -1.56
N CYS A 79 11.18 3.45 -1.04
CA CYS A 79 10.51 2.29 -1.63
C CYS A 79 9.00 2.51 -1.54
N LYS A 80 8.28 1.86 -2.40
CA LYS A 80 6.82 1.82 -2.35
C LYS A 80 6.32 0.39 -2.40
N HIS A 81 5.15 0.18 -1.85
CA HIS A 81 4.41 -1.04 -2.02
C HIS A 81 3.14 -0.74 -2.81
N SER A 82 2.87 -1.57 -3.77
CA SER A 82 1.71 -1.45 -4.66
C SER A 82 0.99 -2.79 -4.74
N PHE A 83 -0.32 -2.73 -4.95
CA PHE A 83 -1.10 -3.93 -5.24
C PHE A 83 -1.32 -4.02 -6.75
N LYS A 84 -0.84 -5.11 -7.36
CA LYS A 84 -1.05 -5.40 -8.78
C LYS A 84 -2.03 -6.55 -8.94
N PRO A 85 -3.15 -6.37 -9.66
CA PRO A 85 -4.04 -7.47 -9.97
C PRO A 85 -3.30 -8.61 -10.66
N GLY A 86 -3.35 -9.81 -10.07
CA GLY A 86 -2.67 -11.00 -10.59
C GLY A 86 -1.33 -11.33 -9.94
N SER A 87 -0.53 -10.34 -9.53
CA SER A 87 0.74 -10.55 -8.80
C SER A 87 0.59 -10.38 -7.28
N GLY A 88 -0.41 -9.60 -6.83
CA GLY A 88 -0.58 -9.31 -5.41
C GLY A 88 0.20 -8.06 -4.96
N ILE A 89 0.74 -8.09 -3.75
CA ILE A 89 1.50 -6.99 -3.17
C ILE A 89 2.96 -7.10 -3.64
N GLU A 90 3.47 -6.03 -4.21
CA GLU A 90 4.87 -5.90 -4.63
C GLU A 90 5.55 -4.73 -3.92
N VAL A 91 6.82 -4.92 -3.56
CA VAL A 91 7.68 -3.85 -3.03
C VAL A 91 8.63 -3.42 -4.14
N GLU A 92 8.55 -2.15 -4.52
CA GLU A 92 9.32 -1.57 -5.62
C GLU A 92 10.28 -0.50 -5.12
N TYR A 93 11.42 -0.41 -5.79
CA TYR A 93 12.37 0.68 -5.61
C TYR A 93 11.80 1.98 -6.20
N VAL A 94 12.01 3.09 -5.52
CA VAL A 94 11.72 4.43 -6.03
C VAL A 94 13.01 5.21 -6.05
N ASP A 95 13.36 5.77 -7.22
CA ASP A 95 14.54 6.60 -7.37
C ASP A 95 14.29 7.97 -6.71
N PRO A 96 15.07 8.35 -5.69
CA PRO A 96 14.91 9.63 -5.02
C PRO A 96 14.98 10.85 -5.94
N ALA A 97 15.68 10.74 -7.09
CA ALA A 97 15.75 11.80 -8.08
C ALA A 97 14.41 12.12 -8.76
N ASN A 98 13.51 11.15 -8.79
CA ASN A 98 12.20 11.26 -9.44
C ASN A 98 11.07 11.54 -8.44
N VAL A 99 11.39 11.81 -7.19
CA VAL A 99 10.40 12.05 -6.15
C VAL A 99 10.25 13.53 -5.87
N VAL A 100 9.01 13.96 -5.76
CA VAL A 100 8.62 15.30 -5.29
C VAL A 100 7.86 15.15 -3.99
N TYR A 101 8.19 15.99 -3.01
CA TYR A 101 7.51 15.97 -1.70
C TYR A 101 7.46 17.37 -1.11
N SER A 102 6.54 17.58 -0.18
CA SER A 102 6.42 18.86 0.53
C SER A 102 7.62 19.11 1.42
N TYR A 103 7.91 20.38 1.66
CA TYR A 103 8.89 20.72 2.68
C TYR A 103 8.54 20.04 4.01
N THR A 104 9.55 19.49 4.67
CA THR A 104 9.42 18.81 5.96
C THR A 104 10.57 19.20 6.88
N GLU A 105 10.26 19.41 8.15
CA GLU A 105 11.25 19.62 9.22
C GLU A 105 11.43 18.36 10.06
N ASP A 106 10.47 17.41 9.97
CA ASP A 106 10.53 16.15 10.70
C ASP A 106 11.36 15.11 9.92
N PRO A 107 12.41 14.54 10.52
CA PRO A 107 13.20 13.47 9.89
C PRO A 107 12.39 12.21 9.57
N TYR A 108 11.19 12.07 10.14
CA TYR A 108 10.27 10.96 9.87
C TYR A 108 9.16 11.32 8.88
N PHE A 109 9.21 12.50 8.26
CA PHE A 109 8.24 12.98 7.27
C PHE A 109 6.78 13.03 7.76
N LYS A 110 6.53 13.16 9.07
CA LYS A 110 5.16 13.19 9.62
C LYS A 110 4.38 14.44 9.25
N ASP A 111 5.08 15.54 9.02
CA ASP A 111 4.56 16.84 8.57
C ASP A 111 4.40 16.94 7.06
N CYS A 112 4.83 15.92 6.31
CA CYS A 112 4.66 15.87 4.87
C CYS A 112 3.17 15.79 4.52
N PHE A 113 2.71 16.64 3.61
CA PHE A 113 1.30 16.70 3.17
C PHE A 113 1.09 16.36 1.70
N TYR A 114 2.16 16.29 0.89
CA TYR A 114 2.12 15.66 -0.42
C TYR A 114 3.46 14.99 -0.74
N TRP A 115 3.38 13.94 -1.52
CA TRP A 115 4.53 13.32 -2.16
C TRP A 115 4.09 12.70 -3.48
N GLY A 116 5.03 12.56 -4.40
CA GLY A 116 4.75 11.97 -5.70
C GLY A 116 6.00 11.43 -6.38
N GLU A 117 5.79 10.53 -7.32
CA GLU A 117 6.82 9.92 -8.15
C GLU A 117 6.58 10.28 -9.61
N ILE A 118 7.57 10.84 -10.28
CA ILE A 118 7.54 11.14 -11.70
C ILE A 118 8.11 9.95 -12.47
N LYS A 119 7.32 9.39 -13.37
CA LYS A 119 7.73 8.28 -14.24
C LYS A 119 7.46 8.59 -15.69
N THR A 120 8.36 8.16 -16.57
CA THR A 120 8.08 8.14 -18.01
C THR A 120 7.63 6.74 -18.37
N LEU A 121 6.40 6.61 -18.85
CA LEU A 121 5.75 5.36 -19.21
C LEU A 121 5.40 5.33 -20.70
N PRO A 122 5.47 4.17 -21.36
CA PRO A 122 4.88 3.99 -22.69
C PRO A 122 3.38 4.28 -22.65
N ILE A 123 2.85 4.93 -23.69
CA ILE A 123 1.41 5.25 -23.77
C ILE A 123 0.55 3.99 -23.63
N SER A 124 1.03 2.84 -24.12
CA SER A 124 0.34 1.56 -23.98
C SER A 124 0.16 1.12 -22.50
N GLU A 125 1.02 1.57 -21.59
CA GLU A 125 0.89 1.26 -20.16
C GLU A 125 -0.13 2.15 -19.46
N LEU A 126 -0.43 3.33 -20.01
CA LEU A 126 -1.47 4.21 -19.47
C LEU A 126 -2.85 3.55 -19.51
N LEU A 127 -3.11 2.72 -20.52
CA LEU A 127 -4.35 1.94 -20.61
C LEU A 127 -4.53 0.92 -19.49
N LYS A 128 -3.43 0.49 -18.85
CA LYS A 128 -3.51 -0.40 -17.69
C LYS A 128 -3.87 0.36 -16.42
N ILE A 129 -3.52 1.65 -16.38
CA ILE A 129 -3.82 2.53 -15.25
C ILE A 129 -5.25 3.04 -15.34
N ASP A 130 -5.65 3.49 -16.52
CA ASP A 130 -7.00 3.97 -16.76
C ASP A 130 -7.56 3.37 -18.08
N THR A 131 -8.51 2.46 -17.91
CA THR A 131 -9.19 1.78 -19.01
C THR A 131 -10.23 2.66 -19.72
N SER A 132 -10.53 3.84 -19.18
CA SER A 132 -11.47 4.79 -19.80
C SER A 132 -10.84 5.62 -20.91
N LEU A 133 -9.51 5.63 -21.03
CA LEU A 133 -8.78 6.37 -22.06
C LEU A 133 -9.18 5.90 -23.47
N THR A 134 -9.61 6.86 -24.29
CA THR A 134 -9.94 6.60 -25.67
C THR A 134 -8.72 6.72 -26.58
N ARG A 135 -8.84 6.24 -27.81
CA ARG A 135 -7.79 6.41 -28.81
C ARG A 135 -7.47 7.89 -29.09
N VAL A 136 -8.48 8.76 -29.04
CA VAL A 136 -8.30 10.19 -29.26
C VAL A 136 -7.46 10.80 -28.15
N ASP A 137 -7.74 10.43 -26.89
CA ASP A 137 -6.97 10.90 -25.73
C ASP A 137 -5.51 10.46 -25.83
N MET A 138 -5.25 9.23 -26.27
CA MET A 138 -3.88 8.74 -26.48
C MET A 138 -3.13 9.49 -27.60
N GLU A 139 -3.82 9.84 -28.69
CA GLU A 139 -3.24 10.65 -29.76
C GLU A 139 -2.94 12.07 -29.28
N GLU A 140 -3.77 12.65 -28.42
CA GLU A 140 -3.52 13.95 -27.80
C GLU A 140 -2.32 13.87 -26.82
N ILE A 141 -2.29 12.88 -25.93
CA ILE A 141 -1.18 12.67 -25.01
C ILE A 141 0.14 12.52 -25.78
N SER A 142 0.15 11.79 -26.89
CA SER A 142 1.33 11.62 -27.73
C SER A 142 1.82 12.94 -28.33
N LYS A 143 0.92 13.84 -28.70
CA LYS A 143 1.28 15.17 -29.21
C LYS A 143 1.88 16.07 -28.13
N TYR A 144 1.31 16.07 -26.92
CA TYR A 144 1.82 16.86 -25.79
C TYR A 144 3.16 16.33 -25.30
N SER A 145 3.34 15.04 -25.25
CA SER A 145 4.59 14.39 -24.90
C SER A 145 5.77 14.82 -25.79
N GLN A 146 5.53 14.99 -27.09
CA GLN A 146 6.54 15.50 -28.01
C GLN A 146 6.92 16.96 -27.76
N SER A 147 5.96 17.81 -27.39
CA SER A 147 6.19 19.23 -27.14
C SER A 147 7.04 19.47 -25.90
N TRP A 148 6.88 18.69 -24.86
CA TRP A 148 7.67 18.77 -23.62
C TRP A 148 9.15 18.41 -23.83
N TYR A 149 9.44 17.44 -24.69
CA TYR A 149 10.81 17.06 -25.03
C TYR A 149 11.57 18.16 -25.79
N ASP A 150 10.91 18.85 -26.66
CA ASP A 150 11.52 19.93 -27.44
C ASP A 150 11.88 21.15 -26.58
N TYR A 151 11.14 21.40 -25.51
CA TYR A 151 11.37 22.55 -24.63
C TYR A 151 12.49 22.34 -23.62
N ASN A 152 12.67 21.10 -23.12
CA ASN A 152 13.69 20.76 -22.11
C ASN A 152 14.92 20.03 -22.71
N ASN A 153 15.57 20.65 -23.67
CA ASN A 153 16.72 20.10 -24.41
C ASN A 153 17.96 19.74 -23.55
N THR A 154 17.87 19.80 -22.23
CA THR A 154 18.91 19.41 -21.27
C THR A 154 18.94 17.91 -20.97
N ALA A 155 17.94 17.15 -21.36
CA ALA A 155 17.87 15.69 -21.17
C ALA A 155 18.48 14.88 -22.33
N GLN A 156 19.23 15.54 -23.24
CA GLN A 156 19.78 14.91 -24.46
C GLN A 156 20.81 13.80 -24.23
N TYR A 157 21.32 13.64 -23.02
CA TYR A 157 22.39 12.63 -22.76
C TYR A 157 21.91 11.19 -22.64
N TYR A 158 20.61 10.94 -22.53
CA TYR A 158 20.02 9.58 -22.42
C TYR A 158 18.99 9.26 -23.49
N ASN A 159 18.86 10.10 -24.52
CA ASN A 159 17.79 9.99 -25.49
C ASN A 159 18.16 9.05 -26.65
N ASN A 160 17.73 7.79 -26.50
CA ASN A 160 17.53 6.95 -27.67
C ASN A 160 16.20 7.39 -28.31
N SER A 161 16.28 8.26 -29.29
CA SER A 161 15.17 8.98 -29.95
C SER A 161 14.05 8.09 -30.53
N LEU A 162 14.22 6.77 -30.49
CA LEU A 162 13.23 5.81 -30.94
C LEU A 162 12.10 5.55 -29.94
N PHE A 163 12.30 5.85 -28.66
CA PHE A 163 11.32 5.58 -27.61
C PHE A 163 10.53 6.84 -27.15
N SER A 164 10.95 8.02 -27.55
CA SER A 164 10.35 9.27 -27.04
C SER A 164 8.98 9.58 -27.62
N LYS A 165 8.63 9.03 -28.79
CA LYS A 165 7.38 9.35 -29.48
C LYS A 165 6.13 8.71 -28.86
N ASP A 166 6.32 7.58 -28.15
CA ASP A 166 5.22 6.78 -27.61
C ASP A 166 5.28 6.67 -26.07
N SER A 167 5.88 7.67 -25.42
CA SER A 167 5.98 7.71 -23.96
C SER A 167 5.40 9.02 -23.41
N ALA A 168 4.81 8.96 -22.23
CA ALA A 168 4.30 10.11 -21.51
C ALA A 168 4.92 10.19 -20.12
N THR A 169 5.14 11.41 -19.65
CA THR A 169 5.55 11.66 -18.29
C THR A 169 4.33 11.69 -17.39
N VAL A 170 4.35 10.90 -16.35
CA VAL A 170 3.22 10.70 -15.43
C VAL A 170 3.68 11.00 -14.02
N LEU A 171 2.91 11.78 -13.30
CA LEU A 171 3.07 12.01 -11.88
C LEU A 171 2.06 11.16 -11.11
N PHE A 172 2.57 10.20 -10.35
CA PHE A 172 1.81 9.48 -9.34
C PHE A 172 1.94 10.26 -8.04
N PHE A 173 0.84 10.71 -7.47
CA PHE A 173 0.92 11.56 -6.28
C PHE A 173 -0.08 11.15 -5.21
N ASN A 174 0.31 11.41 -3.98
CA ASN A 174 -0.54 11.32 -2.81
C ASN A 174 -0.54 12.68 -2.11
N TYR A 175 -1.70 13.12 -1.66
CA TYR A 175 -1.81 14.34 -0.88
C TYR A 175 -2.75 14.15 0.30
N LYS A 176 -2.38 14.79 1.40
CA LYS A 176 -3.13 14.78 2.64
C LYS A 176 -4.11 15.94 2.65
N THR A 177 -5.36 15.64 2.94
CA THR A 177 -6.39 16.66 3.12
C THR A 177 -7.36 16.19 4.20
N THR A 178 -8.29 17.06 4.56
CA THR A 178 -9.32 16.73 5.53
C THR A 178 -10.57 16.25 4.83
N HIS A 179 -11.13 15.14 5.29
CA HIS A 179 -12.43 14.65 4.86
C HIS A 179 -13.37 14.54 6.06
N THR A 180 -14.62 14.95 5.86
CA THR A 180 -15.64 14.89 6.90
C THR A 180 -16.54 13.70 6.66
N PHE A 181 -16.38 12.68 7.48
CA PHE A 181 -17.26 11.51 7.45
C PHE A 181 -18.54 11.78 8.21
N THR A 182 -19.66 11.44 7.61
CA THR A 182 -20.99 11.57 8.21
C THR A 182 -21.50 10.22 8.66
N TYR A 183 -21.87 10.11 9.92
CA TYR A 183 -22.36 8.88 10.53
C TYR A 183 -23.78 9.06 11.05
N LYS A 184 -24.61 8.04 10.84
CA LYS A 184 -25.87 7.85 11.51
C LYS A 184 -25.65 6.99 12.74
N LYS A 185 -25.79 7.56 13.92
CA LYS A 185 -25.76 6.83 15.19
C LYS A 185 -27.18 6.51 15.59
N LYS A 186 -27.49 5.24 15.79
CA LYS A 186 -28.75 4.76 16.34
C LYS A 186 -28.52 4.20 17.74
N THR A 187 -29.25 4.68 18.73
CA THR A 187 -29.19 4.17 20.09
C THR A 187 -30.48 3.41 20.37
N ASN A 188 -30.36 2.18 20.86
CA ASN A 188 -31.52 1.38 21.25
C ASN A 188 -31.97 1.73 22.69
N SER A 189 -33.15 1.30 23.05
CA SER A 189 -33.71 1.46 24.43
C SER A 189 -32.86 0.81 25.52
N SER A 190 -32.01 -0.16 25.14
CA SER A 190 -31.03 -0.81 26.04
C SER A 190 -29.71 -0.04 26.17
N GLY A 191 -29.57 1.13 25.53
CA GLY A 191 -28.34 1.94 25.54
C GLY A 191 -27.24 1.48 24.53
N ALA A 192 -27.47 0.39 23.80
CA ALA A 192 -26.54 -0.05 22.76
C ALA A 192 -26.65 0.87 21.55
N SER A 193 -25.51 1.37 21.04
CA SER A 193 -25.46 2.23 19.86
C SER A 193 -24.83 1.50 18.67
N LYS A 194 -25.45 1.67 17.50
CA LYS A 194 -24.93 1.25 16.20
C LYS A 194 -24.62 2.47 15.36
N VAL A 195 -23.41 2.51 14.80
CA VAL A 195 -22.95 3.61 13.94
C VAL A 195 -22.87 3.06 12.50
N ILE A 196 -23.45 3.82 11.57
CA ILE A 196 -23.44 3.47 10.14
C ILE A 196 -22.99 4.72 9.39
N GLU A 197 -21.98 4.54 8.52
CA GLU A 197 -21.51 5.59 7.62
C GLU A 197 -22.59 5.93 6.59
N LYS A 198 -22.72 7.21 6.29
CA LYS A 198 -23.66 7.79 5.33
C LYS A 198 -22.97 8.82 4.46
N ASP A 199 -23.57 9.09 3.31
CA ASP A 199 -23.12 10.16 2.44
C ASP A 199 -23.22 11.54 3.12
N ASP A 200 -22.38 12.47 2.70
CA ASP A 200 -22.33 13.83 3.26
C ASP A 200 -23.66 14.57 3.18
N SER A 201 -24.48 14.24 2.18
CA SER A 201 -25.83 14.78 1.99
C SER A 201 -26.86 14.25 2.98
N PHE A 202 -26.50 13.26 3.82
CA PHE A 202 -27.42 12.65 4.76
C PHE A 202 -27.87 13.67 5.83
N ASN A 203 -29.17 13.90 5.88
CA ASN A 203 -29.82 14.58 6.98
C ASN A 203 -30.93 13.69 7.52
N PRO A 204 -31.03 13.49 8.86
CA PRO A 204 -32.14 12.75 9.46
C PRO A 204 -33.47 13.43 9.14
N THR A 205 -34.47 12.65 8.77
CA THR A 205 -35.84 13.18 8.60
C THR A 205 -36.40 13.64 9.93
N PRO A 206 -37.36 14.60 9.95
CA PRO A 206 -37.98 15.04 11.19
C PRO A 206 -38.51 13.88 12.05
N GLU A 207 -39.11 12.87 11.42
CA GLU A 207 -39.60 11.68 12.10
C GLU A 207 -38.50 10.89 12.81
N MET A 208 -37.30 10.79 12.20
CA MET A 208 -36.14 10.15 12.83
C MET A 208 -35.59 10.97 14.00
N GLN A 209 -35.73 12.30 13.98
CA GLN A 209 -35.29 13.16 15.06
C GLN A 209 -36.26 13.10 16.25
N ASP A 210 -37.55 13.04 15.97
CA ASP A 210 -38.61 12.95 17.00
C ASP A 210 -38.56 11.62 17.77
N GLU A 211 -38.13 10.52 17.11
CA GLU A 211 -37.90 9.24 17.80
C GLU A 211 -36.76 9.29 18.83
N GLY A 212 -35.93 10.35 18.84
CA GLY A 212 -34.82 10.54 19.79
C GLY A 212 -33.68 9.51 19.71
N ASN A 213 -33.80 8.52 18.80
CA ASN A 213 -32.92 7.39 18.72
C ASN A 213 -31.83 7.55 17.65
N TYR A 214 -31.89 8.61 16.84
CA TYR A 214 -30.97 8.84 15.72
C TYR A 214 -30.26 10.18 15.86
N GLU A 215 -28.97 10.13 15.76
CA GLU A 215 -28.09 11.29 15.80
C GLU A 215 -27.19 11.32 14.55
N LYS A 216 -27.05 12.51 13.94
CA LYS A 216 -26.03 12.74 12.92
C LYS A 216 -24.75 13.14 13.64
N VAL A 217 -23.70 12.35 13.46
CA VAL A 217 -22.36 12.64 13.99
C VAL A 217 -21.43 12.83 12.80
N SER A 218 -20.82 13.99 12.71
CA SER A 218 -19.81 14.27 11.70
C SER A 218 -18.43 14.30 12.35
N LYS A 219 -17.47 13.63 11.76
CA LYS A 219 -16.08 13.58 12.20
C LYS A 219 -15.17 13.95 11.04
N THR A 220 -14.43 15.03 11.19
CA THR A 220 -13.40 15.42 10.24
C THR A 220 -12.09 14.75 10.64
N ILE A 221 -11.49 14.03 9.70
CA ILE A 221 -10.19 13.37 9.87
C ILE A 221 -9.30 13.68 8.68
N ASP A 222 -8.00 13.58 8.91
CA ASP A 222 -7.02 13.66 7.83
C ASP A 222 -7.05 12.36 7.03
N VAL A 223 -7.13 12.48 5.72
CA VAL A 223 -7.09 11.37 4.77
C VAL A 223 -6.06 11.63 3.68
N TRP A 224 -5.51 10.56 3.15
CA TRP A 224 -4.64 10.61 2.00
C TRP A 224 -5.42 10.24 0.75
N TYR A 225 -5.32 11.09 -0.28
CA TYR A 225 -5.84 10.79 -1.61
C TYR A 225 -4.68 10.44 -2.54
N GLU A 226 -4.91 9.44 -3.36
CA GLU A 226 -4.00 9.03 -4.43
C GLU A 226 -4.55 9.51 -5.77
N GLY A 227 -3.65 9.96 -6.64
CA GLY A 227 -4.00 10.39 -7.97
C GLY A 227 -2.88 10.16 -8.97
N VAL A 228 -3.26 10.19 -10.24
CA VAL A 228 -2.35 10.06 -11.37
C VAL A 228 -2.59 11.24 -12.28
N MET A 229 -1.54 11.96 -12.63
CA MET A 229 -1.61 13.11 -13.53
C MET A 229 -0.63 12.91 -14.69
N ILE A 230 -1.11 13.03 -15.90
CA ILE A 230 -0.27 13.05 -17.09
C ILE A 230 0.24 14.46 -17.25
N MET A 231 1.57 14.58 -17.25
CA MET A 231 2.25 15.86 -17.42
C MET A 231 2.53 16.06 -18.92
N GLY A 232 1.96 17.11 -19.47
CA GLY A 232 2.11 17.48 -20.86
C GLY A 232 2.69 18.87 -21.06
#